data_0cbef4e25079ea9b9fbdc59794235eb6
#
_entry.id   0cbef4e25079ea9b9fbdc59794235eb6
#
_cell.length_a   1.000
_cell.length_b   1.000
_cell.length_c   1.000
_cell.angle_alpha   90.00
_cell.angle_beta   90.00
_cell.angle_gamma   90.00
#
_symmetry.space_group_name_H-M   'P 1'
#
loop_
_entity.id
_entity.type
_entity.pdbx_description
1 polymer ?
#
loop_
_entity_poly.entity_id
_entity_poly.type
_entity_poly.pdbx_seq_one_letter_code
_entity_poly.pdbx_strand_id
1 'polypeptide(L)'
;MQKTRFDELVDFPCHFTFKVMGVASDNLPDQVVEVLQEHAPGDYSPSVKPSSKGNYHSVSVAVRVESQEHIEILYRSLSDIDDVRYVL
;
A
#
# COMPACT_ATOMS: atom_id res chain seq x y z
N MET A 1 -3.32 19.53 -20.23
CA MET A 1 -3.39 19.08 -20.01
C MET A 1 -3.45 18.00 -19.72
N GLN A 2 -3.08 17.77 -19.36
CA GLN A 2 -3.11 16.65 -19.23
C GLN A 2 -3.11 16.19 -18.03
N LYS A 3 -3.79 16.08 -17.39
CA LYS A 3 -3.80 15.59 -16.27
C LYS A 3 -3.16 14.38 -16.31
N THR A 4 -2.92 13.73 -15.33
CA THR A 4 -2.16 12.52 -15.30
C THR A 4 -2.70 11.50 -16.24
N ARG A 5 -3.88 11.67 -16.66
CA ARG A 5 -4.50 10.70 -17.51
C ARG A 5 -4.55 9.33 -16.84
N PHE A 6 -4.42 9.31 -15.54
CA PHE A 6 -4.46 8.06 -14.81
C PHE A 6 -5.75 7.32 -15.08
N ASP A 7 -6.87 8.04 -15.07
CA ASP A 7 -8.16 7.42 -15.30
C ASP A 7 -8.28 6.86 -16.70
N GLU A 8 -7.54 7.42 -17.63
CA GLU A 8 -7.63 6.98 -19.01
C GLU A 8 -6.73 5.83 -19.31
N LEU A 9 -5.65 5.68 -18.53
CA LEU A 9 -4.67 4.64 -18.80
C LEU A 9 -4.87 3.39 -17.94
N VAL A 10 -5.68 3.50 -16.92
CA VAL A 10 -5.90 2.38 -16.00
C VAL A 10 -7.37 2.02 -15.99
N ASP A 11 -7.65 0.77 -16.27
CA ASP A 11 -9.03 0.27 -16.22
C ASP A 11 -9.31 -0.27 -14.85
N PHE A 12 -10.34 0.23 -14.20
CA PHE A 12 -10.75 -0.29 -12.91
C PHE A 12 -11.85 -1.33 -13.07
N PRO A 13 -11.89 -2.33 -12.23
CA PRO A 13 -10.95 -2.58 -11.15
C PRO A 13 -9.62 -3.13 -11.69
N CYS A 14 -8.56 -2.90 -10.94
CA CYS A 14 -7.25 -3.39 -11.36
C CYS A 14 -6.43 -3.66 -10.11
N HIS A 15 -5.27 -4.26 -10.29
CA HIS A 15 -4.36 -4.48 -9.17
C HIS A 15 -3.33 -3.35 -9.13
N PHE A 16 -3.14 -2.80 -7.95
CA PHE A 16 -2.23 -1.70 -7.75
C PHE A 16 -1.28 -2.10 -6.62
N THR A 17 0.01 -1.97 -6.84
CA THR A 17 1.00 -2.38 -5.84
C THR A 17 1.37 -1.18 -4.97
N PHE A 18 1.13 -1.32 -3.68
CA PHE A 18 1.56 -0.30 -2.72
C PHE A 18 2.89 -0.73 -2.14
N LYS A 19 3.77 0.24 -1.97
CA LYS A 19 5.03 -0.01 -1.30
C LYS A 19 5.03 0.84 -0.05
N VAL A 20 5.05 0.19 1.10
CA VAL A 20 4.93 0.83 2.40
C VAL A 20 6.27 0.76 3.08
N MET A 21 6.84 1.92 3.39
CA MET A 21 8.13 2.00 4.07
C MET A 21 7.89 2.36 5.52
N GLY A 22 8.36 1.54 6.43
CA GLY A 22 8.15 1.79 7.84
C GLY A 22 9.29 1.30 8.70
N VAL A 23 9.16 1.52 9.99
CA VAL A 23 10.16 1.08 10.95
C VAL A 23 10.24 -0.45 10.92
N ALA A 24 11.47 -0.97 10.99
CA ALA A 24 11.67 -2.41 10.98
C ALA A 24 10.97 -3.02 12.17
N SER A 25 9.96 -3.82 11.89
CA SER A 25 9.13 -4.43 12.90
C SER A 25 8.51 -5.68 12.32
N ASP A 26 8.47 -6.74 13.11
CA ASP A 26 7.86 -7.98 12.66
C ASP A 26 6.37 -7.81 12.44
N ASN A 27 5.78 -6.79 13.06
CA ASN A 27 4.35 -6.56 12.94
C ASN A 27 3.95 -5.70 11.75
N LEU A 28 4.91 -5.08 11.09
CA LEU A 28 4.57 -4.14 10.02
C LEU A 28 3.74 -4.78 8.91
N PRO A 29 4.11 -5.96 8.39
CA PRO A 29 3.27 -6.57 7.36
C PRO A 29 1.86 -6.86 7.85
N ASP A 30 1.72 -7.31 9.10
CA ASP A 30 0.41 -7.60 9.65
C ASP A 30 -0.43 -6.33 9.78
N GLN A 31 0.20 -5.22 10.20
CA GLN A 31 -0.51 -3.96 10.31
C GLN A 31 -0.99 -3.48 8.95
N VAL A 32 -0.15 -3.65 7.94
CA VAL A 32 -0.51 -3.25 6.58
C VAL A 32 -1.70 -4.07 6.09
N VAL A 33 -1.64 -5.39 6.28
CA VAL A 33 -2.73 -6.25 5.82
C VAL A 33 -4.01 -5.94 6.58
N GLU A 34 -3.92 -5.65 7.86
CA GLU A 34 -5.10 -5.34 8.66
C GLU A 34 -5.81 -4.11 8.12
N VAL A 35 -5.05 -3.07 7.78
CA VAL A 35 -5.63 -1.87 7.21
C VAL A 35 -6.26 -2.16 5.85
N LEU A 36 -5.58 -2.96 5.05
CA LEU A 36 -6.11 -3.31 3.73
C LEU A 36 -7.41 -4.07 3.85
N GLN A 37 -7.52 -4.97 4.84
CA GLN A 37 -8.74 -5.73 5.01
C GLN A 37 -9.93 -4.85 5.35
N GLU A 38 -9.69 -3.72 6.00
CA GLU A 38 -10.78 -2.81 6.35
C GLU A 38 -11.35 -2.11 5.14
N HIS A 39 -10.51 -1.83 4.16
CA HIS A 39 -10.93 -1.02 3.02
C HIS A 39 -11.02 -1.81 1.72
N ALA A 40 -10.39 -2.94 1.65
CA ALA A 40 -10.37 -3.77 0.44
C ALA A 40 -10.18 -5.22 0.85
N PRO A 41 -11.21 -5.86 1.40
CA PRO A 41 -11.08 -7.24 1.88
C PRO A 41 -10.60 -8.16 0.77
N GLY A 42 -9.71 -9.07 1.11
CA GLY A 42 -9.17 -10.01 0.14
C GLY A 42 -8.00 -10.78 0.72
N ASP A 43 -7.36 -11.57 -0.12
CA ASP A 43 -6.19 -12.34 0.28
C ASP A 43 -4.95 -11.58 -0.13
N TYR A 44 -4.05 -11.37 0.82
CA TYR A 44 -2.86 -10.59 0.56
C TYR A 44 -1.60 -11.37 0.92
N SER A 45 -0.57 -11.18 0.10
CA SER A 45 0.72 -11.82 0.31
C SER A 45 1.81 -10.76 0.27
N PRO A 46 1.98 -10.01 1.36
CA PRO A 46 2.96 -8.94 1.34
C PRO A 46 4.38 -9.48 1.28
N SER A 47 5.23 -8.76 0.54
CA SER A 47 6.64 -9.04 0.47
C SER A 47 7.38 -8.03 1.31
N VAL A 48 8.29 -8.48 2.14
CA VAL A 48 9.04 -7.60 3.03
C VAL A 48 10.49 -7.58 2.60
N LYS A 49 11.03 -6.38 2.48
CA LYS A 49 12.43 -6.21 2.10
C LYS A 49 13.07 -5.25 3.09
N PRO A 50 14.08 -5.69 3.84
CA PRO A 50 14.73 -4.79 4.79
C PRO A 50 15.61 -3.79 4.07
N SER A 51 15.81 -2.62 4.68
CA SER A 51 16.73 -1.64 4.14
C SER A 51 18.15 -2.14 4.37
N SER A 52 19.09 -1.47 3.72
CA SER A 52 20.49 -1.91 3.82
C SER A 52 21.03 -1.87 5.23
N LYS A 53 20.52 -0.97 6.07
CA LYS A 53 20.95 -0.89 7.47
C LYS A 53 20.01 -1.60 8.42
N GLY A 54 18.93 -2.16 7.93
CA GLY A 54 18.01 -2.90 8.76
C GLY A 54 17.12 -2.08 9.66
N ASN A 55 17.16 -0.75 9.53
CA ASN A 55 16.33 0.12 10.36
C ASN A 55 14.91 0.27 9.84
N TYR A 56 14.70 -0.02 8.58
CA TYR A 56 13.40 0.13 7.95
C TYR A 56 13.06 -1.10 7.14
N HIS A 57 11.79 -1.37 7.02
CA HIS A 57 11.32 -2.43 6.15
C HIS A 57 10.43 -1.85 5.08
N SER A 58 10.51 -2.41 3.88
CA SER A 58 9.64 -2.04 2.78
C SER A 58 8.68 -3.19 2.56
N VAL A 59 7.39 -2.92 2.66
CA VAL A 59 6.37 -3.93 2.48
C VAL A 59 5.66 -3.64 1.17
N SER A 60 5.72 -4.58 0.25
CA SER A 60 5.05 -4.44 -1.05
C SER A 60 3.86 -5.38 -1.07
N VAL A 61 2.72 -4.86 -1.51
CA VAL A 61 1.51 -5.66 -1.54
C VAL A 61 0.64 -5.20 -2.69
N ALA A 62 0.09 -6.17 -3.43
CA ALA A 62 -0.80 -5.89 -4.55
C ALA A 62 -2.22 -5.90 -4.03
N VAL A 63 -2.98 -4.87 -4.38
CA VAL A 63 -4.35 -4.69 -3.91
C VAL A 63 -5.26 -4.47 -5.10
N ARG A 64 -6.39 -5.16 -5.13
CA ARG A 64 -7.38 -4.91 -6.16
C ARG A 64 -8.15 -3.66 -5.78
N VAL A 65 -8.06 -2.64 -6.62
CA VAL A 65 -8.69 -1.36 -6.34
C VAL A 65 -9.81 -1.11 -7.34
N GLU A 66 -10.85 -0.43 -6.88
CA GLU A 66 -12.05 -0.23 -7.67
C GLU A 66 -12.07 1.11 -8.38
N SER A 67 -11.29 2.07 -7.92
CA SER A 67 -11.32 3.42 -8.47
C SER A 67 -10.10 4.18 -7.99
N GLN A 68 -9.88 5.36 -8.56
CA GLN A 68 -8.81 6.21 -8.09
C GLN A 68 -9.07 6.66 -6.65
N GLU A 69 -10.31 6.92 -6.33
CA GLU A 69 -10.66 7.31 -4.96
C GLU A 69 -10.30 6.20 -3.99
N HIS A 70 -10.52 4.95 -4.39
CA HIS A 70 -10.18 3.80 -3.56
C HIS A 70 -8.67 3.77 -3.28
N ILE A 71 -7.88 4.04 -4.30
CA ILE A 71 -6.42 4.12 -4.14
C ILE A 71 -6.06 5.19 -3.12
N GLU A 72 -6.71 6.34 -3.20
CA GLU A 72 -6.42 7.44 -2.28
C GLU A 72 -6.78 7.11 -0.84
N ILE A 73 -7.91 6.43 -0.66
CA ILE A 73 -8.31 6.02 0.67
C ILE A 73 -7.30 5.05 1.26
N LEU A 74 -6.87 4.08 0.47
CA LEU A 74 -5.88 3.10 0.93
C LEU A 74 -4.56 3.78 1.23
N TYR A 75 -4.14 4.70 0.38
CA TYR A 75 -2.90 5.42 0.56
C TYR A 75 -2.91 6.17 1.89
N ARG A 76 -4.02 6.87 2.16
CA ARG A 76 -4.14 7.65 3.38
C ARG A 76 -4.19 6.73 4.61
N SER A 77 -4.94 5.65 4.50
CA SER A 77 -5.09 4.73 5.63
C SER A 77 -3.78 4.06 5.97
N LEU A 78 -3.01 3.66 4.96
CA LEU A 78 -1.71 3.05 5.20
C LEU A 78 -0.74 4.07 5.79
N SER A 79 -0.82 5.31 5.35
CA SER A 79 0.05 6.35 5.87
C SER A 79 -0.23 6.68 7.33
N ASP A 80 -1.43 6.35 7.81
CA ASP A 80 -1.80 6.61 9.20
C ASP A 80 -1.25 5.59 10.18
N ILE A 81 -0.70 4.49 9.70
CA ILE A 81 -0.10 3.50 10.60
C ILE A 81 1.11 4.15 11.27
N ASP A 82 1.18 4.05 12.60
CA ASP A 82 2.23 4.72 13.36
C ASP A 82 3.63 4.40 12.88
N ASP A 83 3.89 3.16 12.56
CA ASP A 83 5.24 2.74 12.17
C ASP A 83 5.57 3.09 10.73
N VAL A 84 4.60 3.53 9.94
CA VAL A 84 4.84 3.83 8.53
C VAL A 84 5.41 5.23 8.38
N ARG A 85 6.44 5.34 7.56
CA ARG A 85 7.08 6.62 7.29
C ARG A 85 6.59 7.22 6.00
N TYR A 86 6.38 6.39 4.98
CA TYR A 86 5.72 6.87 3.77
C TYR A 86 5.26 5.69 2.93
N VAL A 87 4.38 5.98 1.98
CA VAL A 87 3.78 4.99 1.10
C VAL A 87 3.99 5.46 -0.33
N LEU A 88 4.40 4.54 -1.18
CA LEU A 88 4.58 4.83 -2.60
C LEU A 88 3.55 4.12 -3.44
#